data_a00abf9572969bd9334648ae6b348488
#
_entry.id   a00abf9572969bd9334648ae6b348488
#
_cell.length_a   1.000
_cell.length_b   1.000
_cell.length_c   1.000
_cell.angle_alpha   90.00
_cell.angle_beta   90.00
_cell.angle_gamma   90.00
#
_symmetry.space_group_name_H-M   'P 1'
#
loop_
_entity.id
_entity.type
_entity.pdbx_description
1 polymer ?
#
loop_
_entity_poly.entity_id
_entity_poly.type
_entity_poly.pdbx_seq_one_letter_code
_entity_poly.pdbx_strand_id
1 'polypeptide(L)'
;MQIQYNYKGEPIETFRRTFEHRKKYTGNEPTKWEHFKDDFNQIRKHFETGRCRFYNDDERKVYVHSRNIVDHVEKYGEEPMDVCLSDVWDLSDLVHFVLKTLEHRKSPVHYKYANHMGWTDVNPWEVTMIVSEKTIEVKEMAATKDDSVKLKWVAGGFAGHCVNQRDQQWFIESNPNGARKRIRRRKDGYWYDKYNNRFVLSFEPHKFYDYNF
;
A
#
# COMPACT_ATOMS: atom_id res chain seq x y z
N MET A 1 35.57 -4.32 6.88
CA MET A 1 34.27 -4.33 7.57
C MET A 1 33.29 -3.64 6.64
N GLN A 2 32.42 -4.37 5.96
CA GLN A 2 31.42 -3.76 5.07
C GLN A 2 30.25 -3.28 5.93
N ILE A 3 29.92 -2.00 5.82
CA ILE A 3 28.75 -1.41 6.46
C ILE A 3 27.52 -1.93 5.70
N GLN A 4 26.65 -2.64 6.39
CA GLN A 4 25.35 -3.04 5.84
C GLN A 4 24.31 -1.93 6.08
N TYR A 5 23.45 -1.73 5.12
CA TYR A 5 22.41 -0.72 5.15
C TYR A 5 21.03 -1.39 5.25
N ASN A 6 20.14 -0.80 6.03
CA ASN A 6 18.75 -1.22 6.05
C ASN A 6 18.06 -0.84 4.72
N TYR A 7 16.81 -1.26 4.56
CA TYR A 7 16.02 -0.98 3.36
C TYR A 7 15.79 0.52 3.08
N LYS A 8 16.01 1.40 4.09
CA LYS A 8 15.97 2.87 3.95
C LYS A 8 17.32 3.47 3.55
N GLY A 9 18.37 2.65 3.42
CA GLY A 9 19.73 3.10 3.15
C GLY A 9 20.46 3.63 4.40
N GLU A 10 19.96 3.35 5.60
CA GLU A 10 20.59 3.73 6.86
C GLU A 10 21.58 2.65 7.33
N PRO A 11 22.75 3.00 7.87
CA PRO A 11 23.72 2.01 8.34
C PRO A 11 23.16 1.23 9.54
N ILE A 12 23.28 -0.09 9.50
CA ILE A 12 22.81 -0.98 10.55
C ILE A 12 23.86 -1.04 11.66
N GLU A 13 23.78 -0.14 12.62
CA GLU A 13 24.64 -0.16 13.82
C GLU A 13 24.23 -1.19 14.89
N THR A 14 23.07 -1.83 14.73
CA THR A 14 22.38 -2.53 15.82
C THR A 14 22.70 -4.03 15.94
N PHE A 15 23.54 -4.59 15.07
CA PHE A 15 23.79 -6.03 15.02
C PHE A 15 24.25 -6.63 16.36
N ARG A 16 25.11 -5.95 17.11
CA ARG A 16 25.59 -6.45 18.41
C ARG A 16 24.56 -6.34 19.54
N ARG A 17 23.73 -5.31 19.54
CA ARG A 17 22.73 -5.10 20.61
C ARG A 17 21.61 -6.13 20.57
N THR A 18 21.22 -6.57 19.40
CA THR A 18 20.12 -7.55 19.23
C THR A 18 20.51 -8.95 19.69
N PHE A 19 21.77 -9.35 19.47
CA PHE A 19 22.25 -10.66 19.91
C PHE A 19 22.36 -10.77 21.45
N GLU A 20 22.74 -9.69 22.13
CA GLU A 20 22.78 -9.64 23.59
C GLU A 20 21.38 -9.60 24.24
N HIS A 21 20.40 -9.04 23.56
CA HIS A 21 19.02 -9.05 24.05
C HIS A 21 18.37 -10.45 23.99
N ARG A 22 18.73 -11.28 23.01
CA ARG A 22 18.24 -12.66 22.87
C ARG A 22 18.69 -13.57 24.01
N LYS A 23 19.87 -13.36 24.59
CA LYS A 23 20.40 -14.13 25.72
C LYS A 23 19.61 -13.93 27.02
N LYS A 24 18.76 -12.93 27.12
CA LYS A 24 17.92 -12.62 28.28
C LYS A 24 16.50 -13.19 28.22
N TYR A 25 16.08 -13.72 27.08
CA TYR A 25 14.75 -14.33 26.90
C TYR A 25 14.82 -15.82 27.30
N THR A 26 14.57 -16.11 28.56
CA THR A 26 14.40 -17.45 29.06
C THR A 26 12.96 -17.63 29.56
N GLY A 27 12.04 -17.80 28.65
CA GLY A 27 10.63 -18.04 28.95
C GLY A 27 9.87 -18.62 27.79
N ASN A 28 8.71 -19.22 28.07
CA ASN A 28 7.79 -19.83 27.11
C ASN A 28 7.09 -18.81 26.16
N GLU A 29 7.62 -17.61 26.02
CA GLU A 29 7.09 -16.63 25.06
C GLU A 29 7.59 -16.97 23.65
N PRO A 30 6.72 -16.85 22.62
CA PRO A 30 7.12 -17.08 21.25
C PRO A 30 8.31 -16.18 20.87
N THR A 31 9.30 -16.76 20.22
CA THR A 31 10.48 -16.02 19.75
C THR A 31 10.05 -14.96 18.72
N LYS A 32 10.83 -13.90 18.56
CA LYS A 32 10.53 -12.91 17.51
C LYS A 32 10.47 -13.56 16.12
N TRP A 33 11.21 -14.63 15.91
CA TRP A 33 11.15 -15.43 14.68
C TRP A 33 9.76 -16.05 14.47
N GLU A 34 9.18 -16.64 15.51
CA GLU A 34 7.84 -17.24 15.42
C GLU A 34 6.78 -16.18 15.12
N HIS A 35 6.84 -15.01 15.78
CA HIS A 35 5.95 -13.88 15.47
C HIS A 35 6.13 -13.38 14.04
N PHE A 36 7.38 -13.20 13.60
CA PHE A 36 7.68 -12.81 12.22
C PHE A 36 7.12 -13.82 11.22
N LYS A 37 7.35 -15.11 11.46
CA LYS A 37 6.85 -16.18 10.59
C LYS A 37 5.32 -16.20 10.52
N ASP A 38 4.66 -16.03 11.65
CA ASP A 38 3.19 -15.99 11.72
C ASP A 38 2.62 -14.78 10.98
N ASP A 39 3.15 -13.60 11.21
CA ASP A 39 2.75 -12.37 10.52
C ASP A 39 3.02 -12.48 9.02
N PHE A 40 4.18 -13.01 8.63
CA PHE A 40 4.51 -13.22 7.23
C PHE A 40 3.57 -14.23 6.56
N ASN A 41 3.23 -15.33 7.21
CA ASN A 41 2.29 -16.32 6.68
C ASN A 41 0.90 -15.72 6.46
N GLN A 42 0.47 -14.78 7.29
CA GLN A 42 -0.77 -14.05 7.08
C GLN A 42 -0.68 -13.15 5.83
N ILE A 43 0.43 -12.42 5.66
CA ILE A 43 0.68 -11.60 4.46
C ILE A 43 0.75 -12.50 3.22
N ARG A 44 1.45 -13.62 3.29
CA ARG A 44 1.58 -14.59 2.20
C ARG A 44 0.21 -15.04 1.68
N LYS A 45 -0.72 -15.36 2.57
CA LYS A 45 -2.10 -15.72 2.19
C LYS A 45 -2.82 -14.60 1.42
N HIS A 46 -2.49 -13.34 1.68
CA HIS A 46 -3.10 -12.22 0.95
C HIS A 46 -2.54 -12.05 -0.45
N PHE A 47 -1.23 -12.13 -0.60
CA PHE A 47 -0.56 -11.84 -1.87
C PHE A 47 -0.53 -13.06 -2.81
N GLU A 48 -0.26 -14.25 -2.31
CA GLU A 48 -0.19 -15.47 -3.14
C GLU A 48 -1.55 -15.95 -3.64
N THR A 49 -2.63 -15.65 -2.92
CA THR A 49 -3.98 -15.98 -3.41
C THR A 49 -4.51 -14.99 -4.45
N GLY A 50 -3.71 -14.02 -4.88
CA GLY A 50 -4.12 -12.97 -5.82
C GLY A 50 -5.21 -12.02 -5.31
N ARG A 51 -5.53 -12.09 -4.01
CA ARG A 51 -6.59 -11.29 -3.38
C ARG A 51 -6.17 -9.85 -3.10
N CYS A 52 -4.87 -9.59 -3.03
CA CYS A 52 -4.31 -8.26 -2.86
C CYS A 52 -3.14 -8.07 -3.84
N ARG A 53 -2.97 -6.83 -4.31
CA ARG A 53 -1.76 -6.38 -5.00
C ARG A 53 -0.93 -5.53 -4.05
N PHE A 54 0.37 -5.48 -4.28
CA PHE A 54 1.24 -4.56 -3.55
C PHE A 54 0.78 -3.12 -3.81
N TYR A 55 0.75 -2.33 -2.75
CA TYR A 55 0.35 -0.92 -2.84
C TYR A 55 1.48 -0.07 -3.46
N ASN A 56 2.72 -0.42 -3.12
CA ASN A 56 3.92 0.24 -3.60
C ASN A 56 5.08 -0.76 -3.72
N ASP A 57 6.21 -0.29 -4.23
CA ASP A 57 7.42 -1.11 -4.38
C ASP A 57 8.04 -1.52 -3.05
N ASP A 58 7.86 -0.75 -1.98
CA ASP A 58 8.42 -1.07 -0.67
C ASP A 58 7.69 -2.25 -0.02
N GLU A 59 6.36 -2.31 -0.11
CA GLU A 59 5.62 -3.51 0.31
C GLU A 59 6.07 -4.76 -0.45
N ARG A 60 6.31 -4.61 -1.75
CA ARG A 60 6.81 -5.71 -2.59
C ARG A 60 8.19 -6.15 -2.16
N LYS A 61 9.11 -5.22 -1.86
CA LYS A 61 10.47 -5.53 -1.39
C LYS A 61 10.42 -6.25 -0.05
N VAL A 62 9.65 -5.74 0.91
CA VAL A 62 9.44 -6.38 2.22
C VAL A 62 8.92 -7.80 2.05
N TYR A 63 7.91 -8.00 1.20
CA TYR A 63 7.36 -9.32 0.93
C TYR A 63 8.38 -10.28 0.31
N VAL A 64 9.08 -9.86 -0.74
CA VAL A 64 10.05 -10.71 -1.44
C VAL A 64 11.20 -11.08 -0.52
N HIS A 65 11.72 -10.13 0.25
CA HIS A 65 12.81 -10.39 1.19
C HIS A 65 12.37 -11.33 2.31
N SER A 66 11.21 -11.09 2.92
CA SER A 66 10.64 -11.97 3.94
C SER A 66 10.39 -13.39 3.43
N ARG A 67 9.89 -13.52 2.20
CA ARG A 67 9.67 -14.81 1.54
C ARG A 67 10.99 -15.58 1.39
N ASN A 68 12.03 -14.94 0.90
CA ASN A 68 13.32 -15.58 0.70
C ASN A 68 13.90 -16.11 2.01
N ILE A 69 13.75 -15.37 3.11
CA ILE A 69 14.19 -15.80 4.44
C ILE A 69 13.38 -17.01 4.92
N VAL A 70 12.05 -16.93 4.86
CA VAL A 70 11.17 -18.01 5.34
C VAL A 70 11.38 -19.28 4.50
N ASP A 71 11.43 -19.16 3.17
CA ASP A 71 11.67 -20.29 2.25
C ASP A 71 13.04 -20.95 2.53
N HIS A 72 14.06 -20.15 2.87
CA HIS A 72 15.39 -20.66 3.24
C HIS A 72 15.33 -21.51 4.53
N VAL A 73 14.70 -20.96 5.57
CA VAL A 73 14.55 -21.67 6.85
C VAL A 73 13.71 -22.95 6.71
N GLU A 74 12.62 -22.87 5.94
CA GLU A 74 11.77 -24.04 5.68
C GLU A 74 12.51 -25.13 4.91
N LYS A 75 13.41 -24.76 3.99
CA LYS A 75 14.16 -25.71 3.17
C LYS A 75 15.33 -26.36 3.91
N TYR A 76 16.06 -25.61 4.73
CA TYR A 76 17.31 -26.06 5.32
C TYR A 76 17.19 -26.38 6.81
N GLY A 77 16.08 -26.07 7.46
CA GLY A 77 15.84 -26.34 8.88
C GLY A 77 16.70 -25.54 9.84
N GLU A 78 17.53 -24.63 9.31
CA GLU A 78 18.43 -23.78 10.07
C GLU A 78 17.79 -22.39 10.24
N GLU A 79 17.70 -21.91 11.47
CA GLU A 79 17.47 -20.48 11.70
C GLU A 79 18.60 -19.72 10.99
N PRO A 80 18.28 -18.67 10.21
CA PRO A 80 19.30 -17.92 9.54
C PRO A 80 20.31 -17.38 10.55
N MET A 81 21.51 -17.96 10.56
CA MET A 81 22.60 -17.51 11.41
C MET A 81 23.22 -16.25 10.80
N ASP A 82 23.55 -15.31 11.64
CA ASP A 82 24.43 -14.14 11.47
C ASP A 82 24.01 -13.01 10.51
N VAL A 83 23.54 -13.28 9.30
CA VAL A 83 23.21 -12.22 8.33
C VAL A 83 21.73 -11.82 8.38
N CYS A 84 20.88 -12.76 8.75
CA CYS A 84 19.43 -12.58 8.69
C CYS A 84 18.78 -12.11 10.00
N LEU A 85 19.50 -12.10 11.13
CA LEU A 85 18.88 -11.77 12.42
C LEU A 85 18.64 -10.26 12.63
N SER A 86 19.56 -9.41 12.16
CA SER A 86 19.33 -7.96 12.15
C SER A 86 18.19 -7.61 11.18
N ASP A 87 18.22 -8.22 9.99
CA ASP A 87 17.18 -8.03 8.99
C ASP A 87 15.82 -8.55 9.46
N VAL A 88 15.78 -9.65 10.24
CA VAL A 88 14.54 -10.19 10.81
C VAL A 88 13.91 -9.28 11.85
N TRP A 89 14.70 -8.52 12.64
CA TRP A 89 14.13 -7.62 13.64
C TRP A 89 13.45 -6.41 12.98
N ASP A 90 14.14 -5.73 12.08
CA ASP A 90 13.59 -4.62 11.35
C ASP A 90 12.49 -5.08 10.38
N LEU A 91 12.70 -6.25 9.78
CA LEU A 91 11.74 -6.86 8.88
C LEU A 91 10.47 -7.32 9.58
N SER A 92 10.57 -7.81 10.84
CA SER A 92 9.39 -8.15 11.66
C SER A 92 8.47 -6.95 11.86
N ASP A 93 9.02 -5.79 12.19
CA ASP A 93 8.24 -4.58 12.38
C ASP A 93 7.61 -4.12 11.06
N LEU A 94 8.32 -4.28 9.95
CA LEU A 94 7.80 -3.95 8.62
C LEU A 94 6.70 -4.92 8.17
N VAL A 95 6.90 -6.21 8.38
CA VAL A 95 5.90 -7.24 8.08
C VAL A 95 4.63 -7.00 8.90
N HIS A 96 4.78 -6.70 10.18
CA HIS A 96 3.66 -6.34 11.05
C HIS A 96 2.95 -5.06 10.58
N PHE A 97 3.71 -4.05 10.16
CA PHE A 97 3.15 -2.82 9.59
C PHE A 97 2.35 -3.12 8.30
N VAL A 98 2.91 -3.92 7.39
CA VAL A 98 2.20 -4.35 6.16
C VAL A 98 0.94 -5.12 6.50
N LEU A 99 0.99 -6.04 7.47
CA LEU A 99 -0.18 -6.80 7.92
C LEU A 99 -1.27 -5.87 8.47
N LYS A 100 -0.93 -4.95 9.37
CA LYS A 100 -1.88 -3.95 9.88
C LYS A 100 -2.47 -3.10 8.76
N THR A 101 -1.64 -2.66 7.81
CA THR A 101 -2.10 -1.90 6.65
C THR A 101 -3.09 -2.71 5.82
N LEU A 102 -2.84 -4.01 5.61
CA LEU A 102 -3.77 -4.90 4.90
C LEU A 102 -5.09 -5.11 5.66
N GLU A 103 -5.04 -5.19 6.98
CA GLU A 103 -6.24 -5.25 7.82
C GLU A 103 -7.05 -3.96 7.74
N HIS A 104 -6.39 -2.81 7.81
CA HIS A 104 -7.02 -1.50 7.63
C HIS A 104 -7.66 -1.38 6.24
N ARG A 105 -7.03 -1.89 5.19
CA ARG A 105 -7.60 -1.91 3.84
C ARG A 105 -8.88 -2.75 3.73
N LYS A 106 -9.09 -3.70 4.64
CA LYS A 106 -10.33 -4.49 4.69
C LYS A 106 -11.49 -3.72 5.31
N SER A 107 -11.21 -2.76 6.20
CA SER A 107 -12.24 -1.97 6.86
C SER A 107 -12.37 -0.60 6.20
N PRO A 108 -13.54 -0.20 5.74
CA PRO A 108 -13.76 1.13 5.17
C PRO A 108 -13.72 2.25 6.23
N VAL A 109 -13.75 1.92 7.52
CA VAL A 109 -13.90 2.87 8.65
C VAL A 109 -12.80 3.92 8.69
N HIS A 110 -11.62 3.60 8.19
CA HIS A 110 -10.45 4.47 8.27
C HIS A 110 -10.28 5.40 7.06
N TYR A 111 -11.01 5.16 5.98
CA TYR A 111 -10.84 5.92 4.75
C TYR A 111 -11.88 7.02 4.62
N LYS A 112 -11.40 8.22 4.32
CA LYS A 112 -12.27 9.38 4.06
C LYS A 112 -12.64 9.53 2.59
N TYR A 113 -11.85 8.92 1.71
CA TYR A 113 -12.01 9.10 0.27
C TYR A 113 -12.03 7.77 -0.47
N ALA A 114 -12.63 7.79 -1.66
CA ALA A 114 -12.67 6.69 -2.60
C ALA A 114 -12.40 7.24 -4.00
N ASN A 115 -11.18 7.06 -4.49
CA ASN A 115 -10.80 7.56 -5.80
C ASN A 115 -11.34 6.64 -6.89
N HIS A 116 -12.17 7.17 -7.79
CA HIS A 116 -12.70 6.45 -8.95
C HIS A 116 -11.59 6.30 -9.98
N MET A 117 -11.28 5.07 -10.34
CA MET A 117 -10.29 4.74 -11.34
C MET A 117 -10.98 4.60 -12.69
N GLY A 118 -10.91 5.64 -13.52
CA GLY A 118 -11.31 5.58 -14.92
C GLY A 118 -10.34 4.74 -15.75
N TRP A 119 -10.41 4.83 -17.05
CA TRP A 119 -9.49 4.12 -17.92
C TRP A 119 -8.05 4.61 -17.75
N THR A 120 -7.86 5.92 -17.85
CA THR A 120 -6.57 6.62 -17.64
C THR A 120 -6.67 7.72 -16.59
N ASP A 121 -7.89 8.19 -16.29
CA ASP A 121 -8.20 9.26 -15.35
C ASP A 121 -8.46 8.76 -13.94
N VAL A 122 -8.26 9.64 -12.96
CA VAL A 122 -8.68 9.42 -11.58
C VAL A 122 -9.57 10.58 -11.15
N ASN A 123 -10.70 10.26 -10.51
CA ASN A 123 -11.66 11.23 -10.00
C ASN A 123 -11.90 11.05 -8.48
N PRO A 124 -11.85 12.13 -7.69
CA PRO A 124 -11.99 12.07 -6.25
C PRO A 124 -13.48 11.93 -5.84
N TRP A 125 -13.72 11.07 -4.86
CA TRP A 125 -14.98 10.89 -4.17
C TRP A 125 -14.73 10.83 -2.67
N GLU A 126 -15.60 11.42 -1.88
CA GLU A 126 -15.58 11.33 -0.41
C GLU A 126 -16.50 10.20 0.09
N VAL A 127 -16.08 9.54 1.17
CA VAL A 127 -16.93 8.55 1.86
C VAL A 127 -17.90 9.29 2.77
N THR A 128 -19.20 9.17 2.48
CA THR A 128 -20.24 9.86 3.25
C THR A 128 -20.90 8.96 4.30
N MET A 129 -20.93 7.66 4.06
CA MET A 129 -21.54 6.70 5.00
C MET A 129 -20.95 5.30 4.84
N ILE A 130 -20.71 4.65 5.95
CA ILE A 130 -20.34 3.23 6.01
C ILE A 130 -21.63 2.45 6.27
N VAL A 131 -22.12 1.75 5.25
CA VAL A 131 -23.33 0.93 5.34
C VAL A 131 -23.02 -0.43 5.94
N SER A 132 -21.89 -1.01 5.59
CA SER A 132 -21.36 -2.26 6.13
C SER A 132 -19.86 -2.38 5.80
N GLU A 133 -19.18 -3.40 6.32
CA GLU A 133 -17.78 -3.70 5.99
C GLU A 133 -17.50 -3.85 4.47
N LYS A 134 -18.53 -4.16 3.70
CA LYS A 134 -18.43 -4.40 2.26
C LYS A 134 -19.21 -3.40 1.42
N THR A 135 -19.85 -2.41 2.02
CA THR A 135 -20.70 -1.44 1.32
C THR A 135 -20.55 -0.06 1.95
N ILE A 136 -20.19 0.92 1.14
CA ILE A 136 -20.12 2.33 1.55
C ILE A 136 -20.87 3.21 0.55
N GLU A 137 -21.31 4.37 1.02
CA GLU A 137 -21.81 5.43 0.17
C GLU A 137 -20.73 6.47 -0.05
N VAL A 138 -20.58 6.90 -1.28
CA VAL A 138 -19.60 7.90 -1.69
C VAL A 138 -20.27 9.02 -2.46
N LYS A 139 -19.71 10.23 -2.34
CA LYS A 139 -20.17 11.43 -3.01
C LYS A 139 -19.05 12.03 -3.85
N GLU A 140 -19.36 12.43 -5.06
CA GLU A 140 -18.42 13.07 -5.97
C GLU A 140 -17.92 14.40 -5.42
N MET A 141 -16.63 14.64 -5.50
CA MET A 141 -15.99 15.88 -5.08
C MET A 141 -15.78 16.83 -6.25
N ALA A 142 -15.74 18.12 -5.98
CA ALA A 142 -15.32 19.11 -6.94
C ALA A 142 -13.78 19.11 -7.05
N ALA A 143 -13.28 19.22 -8.27
CA ALA A 143 -11.86 19.31 -8.54
C ALA A 143 -11.60 20.40 -9.58
N THR A 144 -10.92 21.48 -9.17
CA THR A 144 -10.52 22.60 -10.01
C THR A 144 -9.03 22.53 -10.29
N LYS A 145 -8.64 22.62 -11.54
CA LYS A 145 -7.23 22.60 -11.93
C LYS A 145 -6.49 23.81 -11.35
N ASP A 146 -5.28 23.56 -10.85
CA ASP A 146 -4.36 24.64 -10.48
C ASP A 146 -3.64 25.15 -11.76
N ASP A 147 -4.07 26.32 -12.23
CA ASP A 147 -3.50 26.93 -13.43
C ASP A 147 -2.11 27.58 -13.21
N SER A 148 -1.63 27.63 -11.97
CA SER A 148 -0.25 28.04 -11.67
C SER A 148 0.77 27.02 -12.22
N VAL A 149 0.38 25.77 -12.31
CA VAL A 149 1.19 24.68 -12.89
C VAL A 149 1.07 24.71 -14.42
N LYS A 150 2.15 25.09 -15.09
CA LYS A 150 2.19 25.17 -16.55
C LYS A 150 2.45 23.81 -17.18
N LEU A 151 1.48 23.30 -17.94
CA LEU A 151 1.66 22.12 -18.75
C LEU A 151 2.47 22.43 -20.00
N LYS A 152 3.36 21.51 -20.38
CA LYS A 152 4.24 21.63 -21.55
C LYS A 152 3.76 20.70 -22.66
N TRP A 153 3.54 21.28 -23.81
CA TRP A 153 3.05 20.56 -24.99
C TRP A 153 4.13 20.51 -26.07
N VAL A 154 4.29 19.36 -26.68
CA VAL A 154 5.15 19.16 -27.86
C VAL A 154 4.30 18.72 -29.03
N ALA A 155 4.69 19.11 -30.22
CA ALA A 155 4.04 18.64 -31.45
C ALA A 155 4.26 17.13 -31.57
N GLY A 156 3.18 16.38 -31.75
CA GLY A 156 3.26 14.93 -31.88
C GLY A 156 1.88 14.32 -32.10
N GLY A 157 1.80 13.30 -32.93
CA GLY A 157 0.57 12.60 -33.22
C GLY A 157 -0.54 13.49 -33.77
N PHE A 158 -1.75 13.21 -33.38
CA PHE A 158 -2.97 13.87 -33.87
C PHE A 158 -3.27 15.23 -33.20
N ALA A 159 -2.89 15.41 -31.93
CA ALA A 159 -3.33 16.57 -31.13
C ALA A 159 -2.24 17.22 -30.26
N GLY A 160 -0.98 16.86 -30.43
CA GLY A 160 0.07 17.25 -29.48
C GLY A 160 0.16 16.31 -28.28
N HIS A 161 1.29 16.36 -27.57
CA HIS A 161 1.58 15.50 -26.44
C HIS A 161 1.99 16.33 -25.23
N CYS A 162 1.33 16.12 -24.11
CA CYS A 162 1.69 16.75 -22.83
C CYS A 162 2.81 15.95 -22.16
N VAL A 163 4.02 16.54 -22.11
CA VAL A 163 5.22 15.84 -21.60
C VAL A 163 5.35 15.83 -20.08
N ASN A 164 4.63 16.72 -19.40
CA ASN A 164 4.67 16.84 -17.94
C ASN A 164 3.29 16.75 -17.31
N GLN A 165 2.39 15.96 -17.87
CA GLN A 165 1.04 15.81 -17.31
C GLN A 165 1.00 15.31 -15.85
N ARG A 166 2.07 14.67 -15.36
CA ARG A 166 2.18 14.21 -13.98
C ARG A 166 2.38 15.35 -12.97
N ASP A 167 2.80 16.53 -13.44
CA ASP A 167 2.99 17.71 -12.61
C ASP A 167 1.67 18.44 -12.31
N GLN A 168 0.56 18.01 -12.94
CA GLN A 168 -0.75 18.63 -12.73
C GLN A 168 -1.14 18.65 -11.25
N GLN A 169 -1.68 19.77 -10.79
CA GLN A 169 -2.20 19.93 -9.46
C GLN A 169 -3.67 20.34 -9.50
N TRP A 170 -4.41 19.97 -8.46
CA TRP A 170 -5.84 20.18 -8.37
C TRP A 170 -6.24 20.64 -6.97
N PHE A 171 -7.09 21.65 -6.90
CA PHE A 171 -7.82 22.00 -5.69
C PHE A 171 -9.04 21.10 -5.62
N ILE A 172 -9.11 20.26 -4.56
CA ILE A 172 -10.17 19.26 -4.41
C ILE A 172 -10.97 19.58 -3.16
N GLU A 173 -12.26 19.76 -3.33
CA GLU A 173 -13.17 20.17 -2.26
C GLU A 173 -14.45 19.29 -2.26
N SER A 174 -15.11 19.24 -1.09
CA SER A 174 -16.40 18.57 -0.98
C SER A 174 -17.43 19.30 -1.86
N ASN A 175 -18.16 18.54 -2.68
CA ASN A 175 -19.22 19.09 -3.53
C ASN A 175 -20.60 18.83 -2.90
N PRO A 176 -21.30 19.87 -2.38
CA PRO A 176 -22.63 19.70 -1.80
C PRO A 176 -23.62 19.04 -2.76
N ASN A 177 -23.52 19.35 -4.05
CA ASN A 177 -24.39 18.85 -5.11
C ASN A 177 -23.81 17.64 -5.86
N GLY A 178 -22.70 17.08 -5.38
CA GLY A 178 -22.03 15.94 -6.00
C GLY A 178 -22.92 14.69 -6.07
N ALA A 179 -22.81 13.95 -7.15
CA ALA A 179 -23.54 12.71 -7.33
C ALA A 179 -23.21 11.71 -6.21
N ARG A 180 -24.22 11.02 -5.70
CA ARG A 180 -24.05 9.98 -4.67
C ARG A 180 -24.23 8.60 -5.27
N LYS A 181 -23.43 7.65 -4.81
CA LYS A 181 -23.56 6.24 -5.20
C LYS A 181 -23.08 5.31 -4.10
N ARG A 182 -23.57 4.08 -4.13
CA ARG A 182 -23.07 3.00 -3.29
C ARG A 182 -22.06 2.17 -4.06
N ILE A 183 -20.94 1.89 -3.41
CA ILE A 183 -19.91 1.00 -3.92
C ILE A 183 -19.74 -0.20 -2.98
N ARG A 184 -19.41 -1.34 -3.55
CA ARG A 184 -19.27 -2.61 -2.81
C ARG A 184 -17.91 -3.23 -3.05
N ARG A 185 -17.30 -3.75 -1.97
CA ARG A 185 -16.07 -4.51 -2.06
C ARG A 185 -16.35 -5.90 -2.62
N ARG A 186 -15.60 -6.28 -3.64
CA ARG A 186 -15.65 -7.62 -4.23
C ARG A 186 -14.57 -8.54 -3.65
N LYS A 187 -14.57 -9.79 -4.10
CA LYS A 187 -13.60 -10.81 -3.67
C LYS A 187 -12.15 -10.46 -4.03
N ASP A 188 -11.94 -9.68 -5.07
CA ASP A 188 -10.63 -9.17 -5.52
C ASP A 188 -10.06 -8.06 -4.63
N GLY A 189 -10.81 -7.63 -3.60
CA GLY A 189 -10.41 -6.58 -2.65
C GLY A 189 -10.72 -5.16 -3.11
N TYR A 190 -11.11 -4.96 -4.36
CA TYR A 190 -11.47 -3.64 -4.88
C TYR A 190 -12.95 -3.30 -4.67
N TRP A 191 -13.24 -2.01 -4.74
CA TRP A 191 -14.58 -1.47 -4.60
C TRP A 191 -15.16 -1.13 -5.96
N TYR A 192 -16.44 -1.44 -6.16
CA TYR A 192 -17.12 -1.24 -7.44
C TYR A 192 -18.52 -0.66 -7.23
N ASP A 193 -18.93 0.23 -8.13
CA ASP A 193 -20.32 0.63 -8.23
C ASP A 193 -21.14 -0.39 -9.04
N LYS A 194 -22.43 -0.11 -9.20
CA LYS A 194 -23.36 -0.97 -9.96
C LYS A 194 -23.02 -1.10 -11.45
N TYR A 195 -22.26 -0.13 -11.98
CA TYR A 195 -21.84 -0.12 -13.39
C TYR A 195 -20.45 -0.72 -13.61
N ASN A 196 -19.89 -1.34 -12.59
CA ASN A 196 -18.54 -1.94 -12.64
C ASN A 196 -17.38 -0.93 -12.68
N ASN A 197 -17.63 0.33 -12.35
CA ASN A 197 -16.57 1.31 -12.17
C ASN A 197 -15.79 0.99 -10.89
N ARG A 198 -14.46 0.99 -10.98
CA ARG A 198 -13.56 0.64 -9.89
C ARG A 198 -13.21 1.85 -9.05
N PHE A 199 -13.17 1.65 -7.73
CA PHE A 199 -12.75 2.64 -6.74
C PHE A 199 -11.64 2.08 -5.86
N VAL A 200 -10.74 2.97 -5.45
CA VAL A 200 -9.66 2.68 -4.48
C VAL A 200 -9.86 3.59 -3.28
N LEU A 201 -10.00 2.98 -2.07
CA LEU A 201 -10.09 3.76 -0.85
C LEU A 201 -8.74 4.42 -0.54
N SER A 202 -8.78 5.66 -0.04
CA SER A 202 -7.60 6.47 0.21
C SER A 202 -7.80 7.40 1.42
N PHE A 203 -6.69 7.82 2.02
CA PHE A 203 -6.67 8.85 3.06
C PHE A 203 -6.72 10.25 2.47
N GLU A 204 -6.39 10.39 1.18
CA GLU A 204 -6.38 11.64 0.45
C GLU A 204 -7.20 11.54 -0.83
N PRO A 205 -7.89 12.62 -1.23
CA PRO A 205 -8.56 12.67 -2.51
C PRO A 205 -7.51 12.85 -3.61
N HIS A 206 -7.72 12.17 -4.72
CA HIS A 206 -6.80 12.25 -5.86
C HIS A 206 -7.54 12.52 -7.16
N LYS A 207 -7.06 13.52 -7.91
CA LYS A 207 -7.50 13.83 -9.27
C LYS A 207 -6.34 13.72 -10.23
N PHE A 208 -6.55 12.99 -11.31
CA PHE A 208 -5.63 12.94 -12.44
C PHE A 208 -6.44 12.97 -13.74
N TYR A 209 -6.01 13.77 -14.67
CA TYR A 209 -6.57 13.83 -16.03
C TYR A 209 -5.49 13.46 -17.04
N ASP A 210 -5.76 12.49 -17.90
CA ASP A 210 -4.81 12.08 -18.94
C ASP A 210 -4.99 12.97 -20.16
N TYR A 211 -4.04 13.88 -20.36
CA TYR A 211 -4.04 14.79 -21.50
C TYR A 211 -3.58 14.14 -22.81
N ASN A 212 -3.10 12.91 -22.75
CA ASN A 212 -2.49 12.22 -23.89
C ASN A 212 -3.36 11.07 -24.45
N PHE A 213 -4.56 10.94 -23.91
CA PHE A 213 -5.50 9.89 -24.29
C PHE A 213 -6.58 10.40 -25.26
#